data_42c886a7dfb8cfc6db59710a90f69cd6
#
_entry.id   42c886a7dfb8cfc6db59710a90f69cd6
#
_cell.length_a   1.000
_cell.length_b   1.000
_cell.length_c   1.000
_cell.angle_alpha   90.00
_cell.angle_beta   90.00
_cell.angle_gamma   90.00
#
_symmetry.space_group_name_H-M   'P 1'
#
loop_
_entity.id
_entity.type
_entity.pdbx_description
1 polymer ?
#
loop_
_entity_poly.entity_id
_entity_poly.type
_entity_poly.pdbx_seq_one_letter_code
_entity_poly.pdbx_strand_id
1 'polypeptide(L)'
;MPRLLPMTLMLLLAFLPCLARADTCHGQNLIATLPPAQLTELKARAEVPYAHGNLWTATKDGHRITLAGTYHLSDPRFAPILDALAPALATATVLLVEAGPEEEAAIKTRIASDPGLMFLTSGPTLPEQLTPQDWDRLATALKSRGMLPFMAAKMQPWLVTTLLQMPACLFPLAPGADQGLDKQLMAQAAAQHLPIKALEPYDAILGIFGQFTAADQLAMLSQTIAADAQSGDMAATLADSYFAGESHLFYAYSAQAMLALPGMTQAEADRENTLVDRAMIAQRNAAWIPVLEAAAQTGPVLAAFGALHLPGATGVLNLLAKRGWTITPFDPRLTPP
;
A
#
# COMPACT_ATOMS: atom_id res chain seq x y z
N MET A 1 -3.43 65.27 -45.29
CA MET A 1 -3.43 64.76 -43.90
C MET A 1 -4.13 63.37 -43.88
N PRO A 2 -3.37 62.28 -43.84
CA PRO A 2 -3.97 60.97 -43.64
C PRO A 2 -3.82 60.56 -42.16
N ARG A 3 -4.91 60.10 -41.56
CA ARG A 3 -5.02 59.57 -40.21
C ARG A 3 -4.44 58.15 -40.15
N LEU A 4 -3.42 57.93 -39.32
CA LEU A 4 -2.91 56.60 -38.95
C LEU A 4 -3.77 56.02 -37.84
N LEU A 5 -4.40 54.84 -38.10
CA LEU A 5 -4.99 53.97 -37.06
C LEU A 5 -3.89 53.11 -36.45
N PRO A 6 -3.81 52.93 -35.12
CA PRO A 6 -2.94 51.94 -34.52
C PRO A 6 -3.64 50.58 -34.54
N MET A 7 -2.99 49.62 -35.18
CA MET A 7 -3.35 48.20 -35.18
C MET A 7 -2.89 47.57 -33.86
N THR A 8 -3.83 47.41 -32.94
CA THR A 8 -3.60 46.70 -31.67
C THR A 8 -3.58 45.19 -31.93
N LEU A 9 -2.38 44.60 -31.96
CA LEU A 9 -2.16 43.15 -32.04
C LEU A 9 -2.47 42.53 -30.69
N MET A 10 -3.64 41.95 -30.55
CA MET A 10 -4.06 41.22 -29.35
C MET A 10 -3.41 39.81 -29.36
N LEU A 11 -2.32 39.68 -28.60
CA LEU A 11 -1.64 38.39 -28.39
C LEU A 11 -2.52 37.53 -27.44
N LEU A 12 -3.36 36.66 -28.01
CA LEU A 12 -4.03 35.60 -27.26
C LEU A 12 -2.97 34.51 -26.90
N LEU A 13 -2.38 34.65 -25.71
CA LEU A 13 -1.69 33.54 -25.06
C LEU A 13 -2.73 32.48 -24.68
N ALA A 14 -2.84 31.48 -25.51
CA ALA A 14 -3.56 30.26 -25.16
C ALA A 14 -2.80 29.59 -24.00
N PHE A 15 -3.30 29.77 -22.78
CA PHE A 15 -2.96 28.91 -21.65
C PHE A 15 -3.55 27.53 -21.95
N LEU A 16 -2.79 26.69 -22.63
CA LEU A 16 -3.00 25.25 -22.59
C LEU A 16 -2.68 24.79 -21.17
N PRO A 17 -3.64 24.24 -20.40
CA PRO A 17 -3.29 23.57 -19.18
C PRO A 17 -2.37 22.40 -19.58
N CYS A 18 -1.10 22.48 -19.20
CA CYS A 18 -0.22 21.35 -19.21
C CYS A 18 -0.82 20.37 -18.18
N LEU A 19 -1.63 19.44 -18.67
CA LEU A 19 -2.00 18.25 -17.92
C LEU A 19 -0.68 17.51 -17.72
N ALA A 20 0.01 17.83 -16.63
CA ALA A 20 1.06 16.98 -16.11
C ALA A 20 0.41 15.63 -15.85
N ARG A 21 0.48 14.73 -16.84
CA ARG A 21 0.32 13.31 -16.58
C ARG A 21 1.33 12.99 -15.49
N ALA A 22 0.86 12.50 -14.35
CA ALA A 22 1.73 11.78 -13.46
C ALA A 22 2.40 10.71 -14.32
N ASP A 23 3.68 10.87 -14.62
CA ASP A 23 4.45 9.86 -15.30
C ASP A 23 4.38 8.63 -14.40
N THR A 24 3.63 7.63 -14.86
CA THR A 24 3.64 6.31 -14.23
C THR A 24 5.09 5.85 -14.21
N CYS A 25 5.55 5.36 -13.06
CA CYS A 25 6.90 4.82 -12.97
C CYS A 25 7.14 3.82 -14.09
N HIS A 26 8.07 4.11 -14.98
CA HIS A 26 8.49 3.21 -16.04
C HIS A 26 9.44 2.17 -15.44
N GLY A 27 8.87 1.15 -14.78
CA GLY A 27 9.61 -0.01 -14.30
C GLY A 27 9.31 -1.24 -15.15
N GLN A 28 10.21 -2.19 -15.13
CA GLN A 28 10.02 -3.50 -15.76
C GLN A 28 9.37 -4.45 -14.75
N ASN A 29 8.38 -5.24 -15.20
CA ASN A 29 7.84 -6.31 -14.35
C ASN A 29 8.88 -7.43 -14.22
N LEU A 30 9.51 -7.54 -13.05
CA LEU A 30 10.60 -8.46 -12.76
C LEU A 30 10.13 -9.93 -12.79
N ILE A 31 8.90 -10.21 -12.40
CA ILE A 31 8.34 -11.58 -12.47
C ILE A 31 8.21 -12.02 -13.91
N ALA A 32 7.81 -11.11 -14.81
CA ALA A 32 7.66 -11.42 -16.23
C ALA A 32 9.01 -11.73 -16.94
N THR A 33 10.13 -11.32 -16.32
CA THR A 33 11.48 -11.58 -16.87
C THR A 33 12.13 -12.85 -16.36
N LEU A 34 11.49 -13.55 -15.40
CA LEU A 34 12.05 -14.76 -14.83
C LEU A 34 12.15 -15.90 -15.86
N PRO A 35 13.23 -16.70 -15.81
CA PRO A 35 13.31 -17.93 -16.57
C PRO A 35 12.11 -18.85 -16.28
N PRO A 36 11.59 -19.60 -17.26
CA PRO A 36 10.38 -20.41 -17.08
C PRO A 36 10.42 -21.37 -15.88
N ALA A 37 11.56 -21.97 -15.58
CA ALA A 37 11.73 -22.86 -14.42
C ALA A 37 11.56 -22.09 -13.09
N GLN A 38 12.16 -20.91 -12.97
CA GLN A 38 12.05 -20.08 -11.76
C GLN A 38 10.63 -19.53 -11.59
N LEU A 39 9.98 -19.14 -12.69
CA LEU A 39 8.58 -18.70 -12.64
C LEU A 39 7.65 -19.83 -12.19
N THR A 40 7.88 -21.06 -12.65
CA THR A 40 7.09 -22.23 -12.22
C THR A 40 7.28 -22.50 -10.73
N GLU A 41 8.51 -22.46 -10.24
CA GLU A 41 8.81 -22.62 -8.80
C GLU A 41 8.19 -21.49 -7.95
N LEU A 42 8.29 -20.24 -8.41
CA LEU A 42 7.70 -19.09 -7.74
C LEU A 42 6.17 -19.23 -7.64
N LYS A 43 5.50 -19.61 -8.74
CA LYS A 43 4.05 -19.85 -8.75
C LYS A 43 3.66 -20.98 -7.79
N ALA A 44 4.42 -22.07 -7.75
CA ALA A 44 4.15 -23.15 -6.80
C ALA A 44 4.27 -22.71 -5.33
N ARG A 45 5.20 -21.81 -5.02
CA ARG A 45 5.34 -21.21 -3.66
C ARG A 45 4.25 -20.19 -3.35
N ALA A 46 3.76 -19.50 -4.35
CA ALA A 46 2.69 -18.51 -4.19
C ALA A 46 1.30 -19.14 -4.07
N GLU A 47 1.17 -20.44 -4.31
CA GLU A 47 -0.12 -21.14 -4.23
C GLU A 47 -0.51 -21.38 -2.77
N VAL A 48 -1.47 -20.59 -2.29
CA VAL A 48 -2.03 -20.61 -0.93
C VAL A 48 -3.55 -20.49 -0.99
N PRO A 49 -4.28 -20.73 0.09
CA PRO A 49 -5.73 -20.49 0.09
C PRO A 49 -6.07 -19.07 -0.39
N TYR A 50 -6.94 -18.97 -1.40
CA TYR A 50 -7.38 -17.72 -2.00
C TYR A 50 -6.26 -16.88 -2.61
N ALA A 51 -5.25 -17.49 -3.21
CA ALA A 51 -4.08 -16.82 -3.79
C ALA A 51 -4.41 -15.85 -4.92
N HIS A 52 -5.53 -16.05 -5.61
CA HIS A 52 -5.90 -15.33 -6.83
C HIS A 52 -7.18 -14.52 -6.66
N GLY A 53 -7.15 -13.27 -7.14
CA GLY A 53 -8.29 -12.36 -7.13
C GLY A 53 -8.26 -11.36 -5.97
N ASN A 54 -8.75 -10.16 -6.25
CA ASN A 54 -8.77 -9.05 -5.28
C ASN A 54 -10.18 -8.72 -4.78
N LEU A 55 -11.25 -9.28 -5.38
CA LEU A 55 -12.63 -8.98 -5.02
C LEU A 55 -13.38 -10.26 -4.64
N TRP A 56 -13.99 -10.25 -3.45
CA TRP A 56 -14.63 -11.41 -2.87
C TRP A 56 -15.94 -11.08 -2.18
N THR A 57 -16.79 -12.08 -2.03
CA THR A 57 -18.00 -12.03 -1.20
C THR A 57 -17.93 -13.10 -0.13
N ALA A 58 -18.16 -12.72 1.12
CA ALA A 58 -18.36 -13.63 2.23
C ALA A 58 -19.84 -13.57 2.63
N THR A 59 -20.49 -14.75 2.76
CA THR A 59 -21.90 -14.87 3.19
C THR A 59 -22.03 -15.87 4.32
N LYS A 60 -22.89 -15.54 5.31
CA LYS A 60 -23.23 -16.43 6.42
C LYS A 60 -24.57 -16.01 7.01
N ASP A 61 -25.50 -16.97 7.18
CA ASP A 61 -26.80 -16.76 7.84
C ASP A 61 -27.56 -15.51 7.33
N GLY A 62 -27.51 -15.26 6.02
CA GLY A 62 -28.13 -14.08 5.39
C GLY A 62 -27.30 -12.79 5.44
N HIS A 63 -26.22 -12.76 6.21
CA HIS A 63 -25.29 -11.63 6.26
C HIS A 63 -24.31 -11.66 5.08
N ARG A 64 -23.87 -10.47 4.64
CA ARG A 64 -22.96 -10.31 3.51
C ARG A 64 -21.84 -9.31 3.82
N ILE A 65 -20.63 -9.69 3.46
CA ILE A 65 -19.46 -8.80 3.42
C ILE A 65 -18.89 -8.86 2.00
N THR A 66 -18.80 -7.73 1.32
CA THR A 66 -18.00 -7.58 0.10
C THR A 66 -16.61 -7.16 0.54
N LEU A 67 -15.57 -7.91 0.09
CA LEU A 67 -14.17 -7.66 0.45
C LEU A 67 -13.42 -7.23 -0.82
N ALA A 68 -12.81 -6.06 -0.75
CA ALA A 68 -12.00 -5.49 -1.81
C ALA A 68 -10.55 -5.36 -1.35
N GLY A 69 -9.66 -6.15 -1.95
CA GLY A 69 -8.23 -5.96 -1.79
C GLY A 69 -7.80 -4.72 -2.54
N THR A 70 -7.10 -3.81 -1.87
CA THR A 70 -6.71 -2.51 -2.43
C THR A 70 -5.22 -2.44 -2.78
N TYR A 71 -4.90 -1.50 -3.65
CA TYR A 71 -3.57 -1.03 -3.96
C TYR A 71 -3.52 0.47 -3.64
N HIS A 72 -2.50 0.90 -2.88
CA HIS A 72 -2.51 2.20 -2.21
C HIS A 72 -2.01 3.38 -3.07
N LEU A 73 -1.42 3.10 -4.24
CA LEU A 73 -0.96 4.14 -5.15
C LEU A 73 -1.98 4.39 -6.26
N SER A 74 -2.01 5.61 -6.80
CA SER A 74 -2.90 5.96 -7.91
C SER A 74 -2.55 5.17 -9.16
N ASP A 75 -3.58 4.62 -9.82
CA ASP A 75 -3.43 3.91 -11.09
C ASP A 75 -4.69 4.07 -11.95
N PRO A 76 -4.57 4.38 -13.25
CA PRO A 76 -5.72 4.55 -14.14
C PRO A 76 -6.54 3.25 -14.34
N ARG A 77 -5.97 2.09 -14.03
CA ARG A 77 -6.64 0.79 -14.13
C ARG A 77 -7.70 0.55 -13.06
N PHE A 78 -7.91 1.46 -12.10
CA PHE A 78 -8.97 1.33 -11.08
C PHE A 78 -10.39 1.51 -11.60
N ALA A 79 -10.61 2.24 -12.69
CA ALA A 79 -11.95 2.57 -13.16
C ALA A 79 -12.88 1.34 -13.25
N PRO A 80 -12.53 0.22 -13.92
CA PRO A 80 -13.40 -0.94 -13.97
C PRO A 80 -13.63 -1.62 -12.61
N ILE A 81 -12.70 -1.50 -11.67
CA ILE A 81 -12.85 -2.04 -10.31
C ILE A 81 -13.85 -1.21 -9.52
N LEU A 82 -13.76 0.12 -9.61
CA LEU A 82 -14.71 1.05 -8.97
C LEU A 82 -16.12 0.87 -9.53
N ASP A 83 -16.24 0.74 -10.85
CA ASP A 83 -17.55 0.48 -11.50
C ASP A 83 -18.15 -0.85 -11.01
N ALA A 84 -17.33 -1.90 -10.89
CA ALA A 84 -17.77 -3.19 -10.38
C ALA A 84 -18.23 -3.12 -8.91
N LEU A 85 -17.56 -2.31 -8.07
CA LEU A 85 -17.87 -2.16 -6.64
C LEU A 85 -19.01 -1.17 -6.37
N ALA A 86 -19.39 -0.33 -7.33
CA ALA A 86 -20.41 0.70 -7.13
C ALA A 86 -21.76 0.16 -6.60
N PRO A 87 -22.32 -0.99 -7.08
CA PRO A 87 -23.54 -1.55 -6.51
C PRO A 87 -23.37 -2.02 -5.05
N ALA A 88 -22.22 -2.60 -4.71
CA ALA A 88 -21.92 -3.01 -3.35
C ALA A 88 -21.79 -1.82 -2.42
N LEU A 89 -21.15 -0.74 -2.87
CA LEU A 89 -21.02 0.52 -2.13
C LEU A 89 -22.40 1.16 -1.90
N ALA A 90 -23.26 1.18 -2.91
CA ALA A 90 -24.60 1.78 -2.83
C ALA A 90 -25.55 1.05 -1.86
N THR A 91 -25.33 -0.25 -1.63
CA THR A 91 -26.18 -1.06 -0.74
C THR A 91 -25.55 -1.31 0.63
N ALA A 92 -24.28 -0.95 0.82
CA ALA A 92 -23.58 -1.12 2.09
C ALA A 92 -24.17 -0.20 3.18
N THR A 93 -24.16 -0.68 4.42
CA THR A 93 -24.47 0.12 5.61
C THR A 93 -23.24 0.81 6.19
N VAL A 94 -22.05 0.33 5.83
CA VAL A 94 -20.75 0.86 6.26
C VAL A 94 -19.67 0.46 5.25
N LEU A 95 -18.72 1.36 5.02
CA LEU A 95 -17.41 1.06 4.44
C LEU A 95 -16.41 0.85 5.58
N LEU A 96 -15.82 -0.33 5.66
CA LEU A 96 -14.71 -0.62 6.56
C LEU A 96 -13.39 -0.48 5.81
N VAL A 97 -12.43 0.24 6.40
CA VAL A 97 -11.08 0.45 5.85
C VAL A 97 -10.03 0.19 6.94
N GLU A 98 -8.76 0.05 6.58
CA GLU A 98 -7.67 -0.11 7.58
C GLU A 98 -7.63 1.09 8.52
N ALA A 99 -7.56 2.29 7.96
CA ALA A 99 -7.61 3.56 8.68
C ALA A 99 -8.55 4.53 7.93
N GLY A 100 -9.51 5.09 8.65
CA GLY A 100 -10.45 6.08 8.13
C GLY A 100 -9.97 7.53 8.38
N PRO A 101 -10.78 8.52 8.00
CA PRO A 101 -10.45 9.93 8.21
C PRO A 101 -10.22 10.30 9.69
N GLU A 102 -10.93 9.65 10.62
CA GLU A 102 -10.78 9.89 12.06
C GLU A 102 -9.43 9.38 12.56
N GLU A 103 -9.01 8.18 12.14
CA GLU A 103 -7.71 7.60 12.49
C GLU A 103 -6.57 8.43 11.90
N GLU A 104 -6.70 8.90 10.66
CA GLU A 104 -5.69 9.78 10.04
C GLU A 104 -5.53 11.09 10.80
N ALA A 105 -6.62 11.69 11.27
CA ALA A 105 -6.58 12.90 12.09
C ALA A 105 -5.94 12.63 13.46
N ALA A 106 -6.28 11.50 14.08
CA ALA A 106 -5.70 11.07 15.36
C ALA A 106 -4.19 10.80 15.26
N ILE A 107 -3.73 10.11 14.19
CA ILE A 107 -2.29 9.89 13.92
C ILE A 107 -1.56 11.24 13.78
N LYS A 108 -2.09 12.17 12.98
CA LYS A 108 -1.49 13.51 12.81
C LYS A 108 -1.34 14.23 14.14
N THR A 109 -2.38 14.19 14.98
CA THR A 109 -2.36 14.78 16.32
C THR A 109 -1.33 14.09 17.21
N ARG A 110 -1.25 12.78 17.19
CA ARG A 110 -0.30 11.99 17.98
C ARG A 110 1.15 12.28 17.58
N ILE A 111 1.44 12.33 16.30
CA ILE A 111 2.76 12.69 15.75
C ILE A 111 3.15 14.11 16.14
N ALA A 112 2.22 15.07 16.07
CA ALA A 112 2.48 16.46 16.45
C ALA A 112 2.77 16.61 17.96
N SER A 113 2.17 15.76 18.81
CA SER A 113 2.37 15.78 20.26
C SER A 113 3.63 15.03 20.73
N ASP A 114 4.15 14.13 19.91
CA ASP A 114 5.31 13.29 20.25
C ASP A 114 6.28 13.17 19.04
N PRO A 115 7.17 14.16 18.88
CA PRO A 115 8.17 14.13 17.81
C PRO A 115 9.09 12.90 17.85
N GLY A 116 9.24 12.24 19.01
CA GLY A 116 10.04 11.02 19.16
C GLY A 116 9.53 9.84 18.32
N LEU A 117 8.26 9.86 17.92
CA LEU A 117 7.71 8.87 16.98
C LEU A 117 8.37 8.93 15.60
N MET A 118 8.74 10.13 15.14
CA MET A 118 9.29 10.36 13.81
C MET A 118 10.79 10.60 13.81
N PHE A 119 11.34 11.09 14.93
CA PHE A 119 12.72 11.56 15.01
C PHE A 119 13.46 10.97 16.21
N LEU A 120 14.76 10.72 16.01
CA LEU A 120 15.71 10.36 17.06
C LEU A 120 15.95 11.59 17.96
N THR A 121 15.35 11.60 19.15
CA THR A 121 15.47 12.72 20.10
C THR A 121 16.72 12.61 20.96
N SER A 122 17.39 11.45 21.01
CA SER A 122 18.62 11.16 21.71
C SER A 122 19.39 10.04 21.03
N GLY A 123 20.64 9.83 21.43
CA GLY A 123 21.51 8.80 20.85
C GLY A 123 22.08 9.18 19.48
N PRO A 124 22.75 8.21 18.80
CA PRO A 124 23.43 8.45 17.55
C PRO A 124 22.44 8.72 16.39
N THR A 125 22.86 9.57 15.47
CA THR A 125 22.14 9.89 14.22
C THR A 125 22.27 8.77 13.20
N LEU A 126 21.44 8.75 12.14
CA LEU A 126 21.56 7.73 11.09
C LEU A 126 22.96 7.66 10.43
N PRO A 127 23.62 8.81 10.10
CA PRO A 127 25.01 8.76 9.61
C PRO A 127 26.01 8.09 10.55
N GLU A 128 25.76 8.13 11.88
CA GLU A 128 26.61 7.49 12.88
C GLU A 128 26.27 6.00 13.08
N GLN A 129 25.09 5.57 12.69
CA GLN A 129 24.59 4.21 12.81
C GLN A 129 24.79 3.37 11.54
N LEU A 130 24.75 4.00 10.37
CA LEU A 130 24.95 3.35 9.08
C LEU A 130 26.42 3.28 8.72
N THR A 131 26.80 2.33 7.84
CA THR A 131 28.12 2.39 7.22
C THR A 131 28.25 3.65 6.35
N PRO A 132 29.45 4.21 6.16
CA PRO A 132 29.64 5.34 5.24
C PRO A 132 29.06 5.09 3.83
N GLN A 133 29.18 3.85 3.33
CA GLN A 133 28.67 3.44 2.04
C GLN A 133 27.13 3.45 2.01
N ASP A 134 26.45 2.97 3.06
CA ASP A 134 24.99 2.97 3.12
C ASP A 134 24.44 4.39 3.29
N TRP A 135 25.13 5.25 4.07
CA TRP A 135 24.77 6.65 4.16
C TRP A 135 24.88 7.37 2.81
N ASP A 136 25.92 7.13 2.03
CA ASP A 136 26.10 7.72 0.70
C ASP A 136 25.03 7.23 -0.28
N ARG A 137 24.66 5.95 -0.23
CA ARG A 137 23.54 5.39 -1.01
C ARG A 137 22.21 6.00 -0.59
N LEU A 138 21.94 6.09 0.72
CA LEU A 138 20.77 6.76 1.24
C LEU A 138 20.68 8.21 0.80
N ALA A 139 21.81 8.94 0.90
CA ALA A 139 21.86 10.33 0.46
C ALA A 139 21.52 10.49 -1.03
N THR A 140 21.94 9.54 -1.86
CA THR A 140 21.59 9.50 -3.30
C THR A 140 20.11 9.20 -3.50
N ALA A 141 19.57 8.22 -2.80
CA ALA A 141 18.16 7.83 -2.86
C ALA A 141 17.22 8.95 -2.37
N LEU A 142 17.61 9.71 -1.35
CA LEU A 142 16.86 10.87 -0.88
C LEU A 142 16.89 12.02 -1.89
N LYS A 143 18.05 12.31 -2.49
CA LYS A 143 18.17 13.35 -3.53
C LYS A 143 17.30 13.04 -4.75
N SER A 144 17.21 11.79 -5.19
CA SER A 144 16.34 11.40 -6.30
C SER A 144 14.85 11.60 -5.98
N ARG A 145 14.49 11.69 -4.69
CA ARG A 145 13.15 12.02 -4.20
C ARG A 145 12.96 13.52 -3.86
N GLY A 146 13.93 14.35 -4.23
CA GLY A 146 13.90 15.80 -3.94
C GLY A 146 14.15 16.17 -2.48
N MET A 147 14.66 15.23 -1.66
CA MET A 147 14.93 15.44 -0.24
C MET A 147 16.41 15.73 0.01
N LEU A 148 16.71 16.68 0.89
CA LEU A 148 18.07 16.93 1.33
C LEU A 148 18.49 15.90 2.37
N PRO A 149 19.64 15.22 2.22
CA PRO A 149 20.06 14.11 3.08
C PRO A 149 20.09 14.43 4.57
N PHE A 150 20.48 15.66 4.95
CA PHE A 150 20.55 16.08 6.34
C PHE A 150 19.17 16.04 7.05
N MET A 151 18.06 16.14 6.30
CA MET A 151 16.71 16.07 6.86
C MET A 151 16.42 14.68 7.44
N ALA A 152 16.98 13.64 6.83
CA ALA A 152 16.82 12.26 7.29
C ALA A 152 17.79 11.89 8.43
N ALA A 153 18.83 12.68 8.71
CA ALA A 153 19.87 12.32 9.66
C ALA A 153 19.37 11.98 11.07
N LYS A 154 18.25 12.55 11.46
CA LYS A 154 17.58 12.29 12.75
C LYS A 154 16.19 11.66 12.59
N MET A 155 15.80 11.19 11.43
CA MET A 155 14.55 10.43 11.29
C MET A 155 14.71 9.05 11.92
N GLN A 156 13.59 8.49 12.42
CA GLN A 156 13.55 7.10 12.84
C GLN A 156 13.85 6.17 11.66
N PRO A 157 14.59 5.07 11.83
CA PRO A 157 14.93 4.16 10.74
C PRO A 157 13.70 3.65 9.98
N TRP A 158 12.63 3.28 10.70
CA TRP A 158 11.38 2.81 10.10
C TRP A 158 10.74 3.84 9.16
N LEU A 159 10.81 5.13 9.52
CA LEU A 159 10.27 6.21 8.70
C LEU A 159 11.04 6.34 7.38
N VAL A 160 12.37 6.27 7.43
CA VAL A 160 13.21 6.32 6.22
C VAL A 160 12.98 5.08 5.36
N THR A 161 12.85 3.89 5.97
CA THR A 161 12.47 2.65 5.26
C THR A 161 11.16 2.84 4.51
N THR A 162 10.13 3.36 5.17
CA THR A 162 8.82 3.62 4.54
C THR A 162 8.91 4.63 3.39
N LEU A 163 9.71 5.70 3.54
CA LEU A 163 9.94 6.67 2.46
C LEU A 163 10.63 6.03 1.24
N LEU A 164 11.60 5.15 1.45
CA LEU A 164 12.31 4.49 0.36
C LEU A 164 11.48 3.41 -0.34
N GLN A 165 10.49 2.81 0.32
CA GLN A 165 9.56 1.88 -0.31
C GLN A 165 8.72 2.55 -1.42
N MET A 166 8.57 3.88 -1.36
CA MET A 166 7.99 4.62 -2.49
C MET A 166 9.08 4.92 -3.53
N PRO A 167 8.90 4.50 -4.78
CA PRO A 167 9.89 4.72 -5.83
C PRO A 167 10.11 6.21 -6.10
N ALA A 168 11.35 6.57 -6.46
CA ALA A 168 11.75 7.96 -6.68
C ALA A 168 10.91 8.68 -7.77
N CYS A 169 10.42 7.96 -8.76
CA CYS A 169 9.57 8.47 -9.83
C CYS A 169 8.20 9.00 -9.35
N LEU A 170 7.77 8.66 -8.14
CA LEU A 170 6.57 9.20 -7.51
C LEU A 170 6.83 10.50 -6.71
N PHE A 171 8.09 10.95 -6.63
CA PHE A 171 8.46 12.17 -5.92
C PHE A 171 8.85 13.32 -6.89
N PRO A 172 8.56 14.57 -6.54
CA PRO A 172 7.70 14.96 -5.43
C PRO A 172 6.29 14.38 -5.64
N LEU A 173 5.64 13.98 -4.56
CA LEU A 173 4.29 13.43 -4.66
C LEU A 173 3.41 14.41 -5.43
N ALA A 174 3.05 14.05 -6.65
CA ALA A 174 2.07 14.80 -7.41
C ALA A 174 0.75 14.80 -6.61
N PRO A 175 -0.02 15.89 -6.63
CA PRO A 175 -1.35 15.89 -6.03
C PRO A 175 -2.15 14.69 -6.54
N GLY A 176 -2.60 13.83 -5.62
CA GLY A 176 -3.34 12.61 -5.96
C GLY A 176 -2.50 11.35 -6.22
N ALA A 177 -1.17 11.39 -6.09
CA ALA A 177 -0.33 10.19 -6.21
C ALA A 177 -0.66 9.12 -5.14
N ASP A 178 -1.19 9.55 -4.00
CA ASP A 178 -1.68 8.73 -2.90
C ASP A 178 -3.14 8.30 -3.04
N GLN A 179 -3.78 8.54 -4.19
CA GLN A 179 -5.16 8.17 -4.45
C GLN A 179 -5.27 6.70 -4.88
N GLY A 180 -4.91 5.79 -3.98
CA GLY A 180 -5.15 4.36 -4.12
C GLY A 180 -6.63 4.00 -4.18
N LEU A 181 -6.94 2.73 -4.41
CA LEU A 181 -8.32 2.27 -4.51
C LEU A 181 -9.10 2.52 -3.20
N ASP A 182 -8.48 2.34 -2.04
CA ASP A 182 -9.04 2.63 -0.73
C ASP A 182 -9.46 4.10 -0.59
N LYS A 183 -8.59 5.04 -0.98
CA LYS A 183 -8.90 6.48 -0.95
C LYS A 183 -10.06 6.86 -1.88
N GLN A 184 -10.09 6.27 -3.08
CA GLN A 184 -11.16 6.52 -4.04
C GLN A 184 -12.51 5.95 -3.54
N LEU A 185 -12.51 4.75 -2.92
CA LEU A 185 -13.70 4.18 -2.29
C LEU A 185 -14.17 5.04 -1.10
N MET A 186 -13.27 5.53 -0.26
CA MET A 186 -13.63 6.46 0.83
C MET A 186 -14.24 7.76 0.29
N ALA A 187 -13.69 8.32 -0.79
CA ALA A 187 -14.25 9.52 -1.42
C ALA A 187 -15.68 9.29 -1.95
N GLN A 188 -15.90 8.14 -2.61
CA GLN A 188 -17.23 7.76 -3.08
C GLN A 188 -18.22 7.50 -1.93
N ALA A 189 -17.77 6.83 -0.86
CA ALA A 189 -18.57 6.61 0.35
C ALA A 189 -18.98 7.94 1.01
N ALA A 190 -18.03 8.86 1.16
CA ALA A 190 -18.30 10.19 1.71
C ALA A 190 -19.30 10.98 0.85
N ALA A 191 -19.20 10.91 -0.48
CA ALA A 191 -20.15 11.55 -1.38
C ALA A 191 -21.58 10.98 -1.27
N GLN A 192 -21.71 9.71 -0.86
CA GLN A 192 -22.98 9.03 -0.62
C GLN A 192 -23.45 9.11 0.85
N HIS A 193 -22.70 9.81 1.71
CA HIS A 193 -22.94 9.86 3.16
C HIS A 193 -22.92 8.47 3.83
N LEU A 194 -22.23 7.50 3.21
CA LEU A 194 -22.03 6.18 3.81
C LEU A 194 -21.02 6.29 4.96
N PRO A 195 -21.34 5.76 6.15
CA PRO A 195 -20.38 5.73 7.27
C PRO A 195 -19.08 5.01 6.88
N ILE A 196 -17.95 5.62 7.20
CA ILE A 196 -16.62 5.03 7.05
C ILE A 196 -16.10 4.73 8.45
N LYS A 197 -15.64 3.50 8.68
CA LYS A 197 -15.07 3.08 9.97
C LYS A 197 -13.77 2.31 9.76
N ALA A 198 -12.87 2.43 10.72
CA ALA A 198 -11.62 1.69 10.69
C ALA A 198 -11.78 0.25 11.19
N LEU A 199 -10.98 -0.66 10.64
CA LEU A 199 -10.80 -2.04 11.10
C LEU A 199 -9.90 -2.13 12.33
N GLU A 200 -9.04 -1.13 12.54
CA GLU A 200 -8.08 -1.09 13.62
C GLU A 200 -7.94 0.33 14.21
N PRO A 201 -7.50 0.45 15.47
CA PRO A 201 -7.30 1.76 16.08
C PRO A 201 -6.17 2.54 15.40
N TYR A 202 -6.19 3.87 15.53
CA TYR A 202 -5.25 4.77 14.86
C TYR A 202 -3.77 4.51 15.17
N ASP A 203 -3.47 3.94 16.33
CA ASP A 203 -2.11 3.67 16.80
C ASP A 203 -1.59 2.27 16.40
N ALA A 204 -2.42 1.46 15.75
CA ALA A 204 -2.04 0.12 15.30
C ALA A 204 -0.78 0.15 14.44
N ILE A 205 -0.73 1.05 13.43
CA ILE A 205 0.43 1.17 12.54
C ILE A 205 1.70 1.60 13.28
N LEU A 206 1.58 2.49 14.28
CA LEU A 206 2.71 2.88 15.11
C LEU A 206 3.18 1.72 15.99
N GLY A 207 2.23 0.92 16.49
CA GLY A 207 2.49 -0.29 17.27
C GLY A 207 3.23 -1.38 16.48
N ILE A 208 3.04 -1.45 15.16
CA ILE A 208 3.79 -2.38 14.30
C ILE A 208 5.28 -2.13 14.41
N PHE A 209 5.71 -0.88 14.23
CA PHE A 209 7.14 -0.53 14.29
C PHE A 209 7.74 -0.71 15.68
N GLY A 210 6.93 -0.62 16.73
CA GLY A 210 7.33 -0.92 18.10
C GLY A 210 7.64 -2.41 18.38
N GLN A 211 7.24 -3.31 17.48
CA GLN A 211 7.55 -4.75 17.59
C GLN A 211 8.97 -5.10 17.11
N PHE A 212 9.60 -4.20 16.34
CA PHE A 212 10.95 -4.38 15.83
C PHE A 212 11.96 -3.72 16.78
N THR A 213 13.03 -4.43 17.10
CA THR A 213 14.15 -3.82 17.86
C THR A 213 14.81 -2.73 17.02
N ALA A 214 15.57 -1.83 17.66
CA ALA A 214 16.36 -0.82 16.94
C ALA A 214 17.33 -1.47 15.92
N ALA A 215 17.90 -2.62 16.26
CA ALA A 215 18.77 -3.38 15.36
C ALA A 215 18.00 -3.93 14.14
N ASP A 216 16.79 -4.48 14.35
CA ASP A 216 15.96 -4.96 13.25
C ASP A 216 15.57 -3.80 12.31
N GLN A 217 15.18 -2.64 12.86
CA GLN A 217 14.83 -1.47 12.07
C GLN A 217 16.01 -0.94 11.23
N LEU A 218 17.24 -0.94 11.78
CA LEU A 218 18.44 -0.57 11.04
C LEU A 218 18.80 -1.60 9.96
N ALA A 219 18.68 -2.89 10.25
CA ALA A 219 18.87 -3.95 9.26
C ALA A 219 17.89 -3.80 8.08
N MET A 220 16.60 -3.61 8.35
CA MET A 220 15.57 -3.36 7.34
C MET A 220 15.88 -2.10 6.52
N LEU A 221 16.36 -1.02 7.16
CA LEU A 221 16.75 0.20 6.46
C LEU A 221 17.94 -0.07 5.52
N SER A 222 18.99 -0.75 5.97
CA SER A 222 20.16 -1.07 5.14
C SER A 222 19.79 -1.93 3.93
N GLN A 223 18.89 -2.89 4.09
CA GLN A 223 18.35 -3.71 3.00
C GLN A 223 17.56 -2.88 2.01
N THR A 224 16.68 -2.00 2.51
CA THR A 224 15.88 -1.11 1.65
C THR A 224 16.78 -0.15 0.86
N ILE A 225 17.86 0.37 1.48
CA ILE A 225 18.86 1.17 0.78
C ILE A 225 19.56 0.36 -0.32
N ALA A 226 19.91 -0.90 -0.06
CA ALA A 226 20.55 -1.78 -1.04
C ALA A 226 19.62 -2.09 -2.23
N ALA A 227 18.32 -2.19 -1.99
CA ALA A 227 17.28 -2.50 -2.99
C ALA A 227 16.77 -1.26 -3.75
N ASP A 228 17.08 -0.02 -3.32
CA ASP A 228 16.47 1.21 -3.84
C ASP A 228 16.63 1.39 -5.36
N ALA A 229 17.74 0.95 -5.94
CA ALA A 229 17.96 1.02 -7.38
C ALA A 229 16.91 0.25 -8.21
N GLN A 230 16.25 -0.74 -7.62
CA GLN A 230 15.20 -1.55 -8.25
C GLN A 230 13.78 -1.11 -7.84
N SER A 231 13.65 -0.02 -7.07
CA SER A 231 12.35 0.40 -6.51
C SER A 231 11.28 0.66 -7.57
N GLY A 232 11.65 1.20 -8.73
CA GLY A 232 10.76 1.40 -9.88
C GLY A 232 10.26 0.10 -10.49
N ASP A 233 11.16 -0.88 -10.66
CA ASP A 233 10.81 -2.20 -11.19
C ASP A 233 9.95 -2.99 -10.21
N MET A 234 10.25 -2.91 -8.91
CA MET A 234 9.44 -3.51 -7.85
C MET A 234 8.04 -2.91 -7.81
N ALA A 235 7.91 -1.59 -7.96
CA ALA A 235 6.60 -0.94 -8.01
C ALA A 235 5.79 -1.36 -9.24
N ALA A 236 6.42 -1.44 -10.42
CA ALA A 236 5.77 -1.94 -11.64
C ALA A 236 5.34 -3.41 -11.47
N THR A 237 6.20 -4.25 -10.87
CA THR A 237 5.91 -5.66 -10.60
C THR A 237 4.72 -5.81 -9.64
N LEU A 238 4.69 -5.02 -8.56
CA LEU A 238 3.57 -5.00 -7.60
C LEU A 238 2.27 -4.57 -8.27
N ALA A 239 2.29 -3.47 -9.03
CA ALA A 239 1.12 -2.97 -9.71
C ALA A 239 0.56 -4.00 -10.70
N ASP A 240 1.41 -4.56 -11.56
CA ASP A 240 0.98 -5.56 -12.54
C ASP A 240 0.45 -6.83 -11.88
N SER A 241 1.10 -7.31 -10.80
CA SER A 241 0.61 -8.46 -10.04
C SER A 241 -0.74 -8.17 -9.39
N TYR A 242 -0.94 -6.97 -8.84
CA TYR A 242 -2.23 -6.55 -8.28
C TYR A 242 -3.34 -6.57 -9.35
N PHE A 243 -3.13 -5.93 -10.51
CA PHE A 243 -4.14 -5.86 -11.56
C PHE A 243 -4.36 -7.20 -12.27
N ALA A 244 -3.41 -8.14 -12.19
CA ALA A 244 -3.59 -9.52 -12.59
C ALA A 244 -4.37 -10.37 -11.55
N GLY A 245 -4.63 -9.84 -10.35
CA GLY A 245 -5.22 -10.59 -9.24
C GLY A 245 -4.25 -11.58 -8.61
N GLU A 246 -2.94 -11.32 -8.73
CA GLU A 246 -1.86 -12.22 -8.27
C GLU A 246 -0.97 -11.53 -7.21
N SER A 247 -1.58 -10.77 -6.29
CA SER A 247 -0.84 -10.03 -5.25
C SER A 247 0.05 -10.94 -4.40
N HIS A 248 -0.37 -12.19 -4.13
CA HIS A 248 0.43 -13.15 -3.37
C HIS A 248 1.65 -13.66 -4.16
N LEU A 249 1.59 -13.67 -5.50
CA LEU A 249 2.75 -13.98 -6.34
C LEU A 249 3.85 -12.92 -6.16
N PHE A 250 3.47 -11.64 -6.11
CA PHE A 250 4.42 -10.56 -5.78
C PHE A 250 5.01 -10.73 -4.37
N TYR A 251 4.18 -11.08 -3.39
CA TYR A 251 4.65 -11.34 -2.01
C TYR A 251 5.71 -12.46 -1.99
N ALA A 252 5.44 -13.58 -2.64
CA ALA A 252 6.39 -14.69 -2.75
C ALA A 252 7.68 -14.28 -3.50
N TYR A 253 7.55 -13.45 -4.54
CA TYR A 253 8.69 -12.90 -5.27
C TYR A 253 9.54 -11.97 -4.38
N SER A 254 8.94 -11.05 -3.64
CA SER A 254 9.67 -10.11 -2.77
C SER A 254 10.45 -10.85 -1.68
N ALA A 255 9.86 -11.90 -1.09
CA ALA A 255 10.54 -12.76 -0.12
C ALA A 255 11.76 -13.48 -0.73
N GLN A 256 11.66 -13.91 -2.00
CA GLN A 256 12.78 -14.50 -2.72
C GLN A 256 13.84 -13.46 -3.09
N ALA A 257 13.43 -12.27 -3.53
CA ALA A 257 14.34 -11.20 -3.93
C ALA A 257 15.21 -10.72 -2.75
N MET A 258 14.71 -10.83 -1.51
CA MET A 258 15.49 -10.55 -0.30
C MET A 258 16.76 -11.40 -0.22
N LEU A 259 16.72 -12.68 -0.66
CA LEU A 259 17.89 -13.57 -0.66
C LEU A 259 19.00 -13.12 -1.63
N ALA A 260 18.69 -12.28 -2.60
CA ALA A 260 19.66 -11.72 -3.52
C ALA A 260 20.43 -10.51 -2.94
N LEU A 261 20.03 -10.02 -1.76
CA LEU A 261 20.69 -8.91 -1.10
C LEU A 261 22.08 -9.34 -0.56
N PRO A 262 23.09 -8.48 -0.66
CA PRO A 262 24.43 -8.79 -0.20
C PRO A 262 24.46 -9.18 1.28
N GLY A 263 25.01 -10.35 1.58
CA GLY A 263 25.18 -10.84 2.95
C GLY A 263 23.93 -11.47 3.58
N MET A 264 22.79 -11.48 2.88
CA MET A 264 21.57 -12.12 3.37
C MET A 264 21.70 -13.64 3.38
N THR A 265 21.47 -14.24 4.53
CA THR A 265 21.35 -15.70 4.66
C THR A 265 19.88 -16.14 4.63
N GLN A 266 19.64 -17.43 4.28
CA GLN A 266 18.28 -17.99 4.31
C GLN A 266 17.64 -17.84 5.70
N ALA A 267 18.39 -18.11 6.77
CA ALA A 267 17.88 -18.02 8.14
C ALA A 267 17.48 -16.59 8.54
N GLU A 268 18.23 -15.59 8.09
CA GLU A 268 17.89 -14.18 8.32
C GLU A 268 16.66 -13.78 7.52
N ALA A 269 16.59 -14.13 6.24
CA ALA A 269 15.42 -13.85 5.40
C ALA A 269 14.16 -14.50 5.96
N ASP A 270 14.21 -15.76 6.40
CA ASP A 270 13.09 -16.48 7.00
C ASP A 270 12.63 -15.82 8.31
N ARG A 271 13.59 -15.40 9.15
CA ARG A 271 13.29 -14.67 10.39
C ARG A 271 12.58 -13.35 10.13
N GLU A 272 13.09 -12.56 9.21
CA GLU A 272 12.54 -11.25 8.87
C GLU A 272 11.17 -11.39 8.21
N ASN A 273 11.02 -12.28 7.24
CA ASN A 273 9.73 -12.57 6.62
C ASN A 273 8.70 -12.99 7.67
N THR A 274 9.08 -13.84 8.63
CA THR A 274 8.19 -14.27 9.72
C THR A 274 7.78 -13.10 10.62
N LEU A 275 8.71 -12.21 10.95
CA LEU A 275 8.42 -11.03 11.78
C LEU A 275 7.48 -10.06 11.04
N VAL A 276 7.77 -9.77 9.77
CA VAL A 276 6.97 -8.89 8.92
C VAL A 276 5.57 -9.47 8.72
N ASP A 277 5.47 -10.75 8.32
CA ASP A 277 4.17 -11.43 8.13
C ASP A 277 3.33 -11.36 9.41
N ARG A 278 3.93 -11.68 10.56
CA ARG A 278 3.22 -11.64 11.84
C ARG A 278 2.71 -10.24 12.17
N ALA A 279 3.57 -9.21 12.05
CA ALA A 279 3.26 -7.86 12.49
C ALA A 279 2.34 -7.13 11.49
N MET A 280 2.60 -7.28 10.19
CA MET A 280 1.90 -6.53 9.14
C MET A 280 0.63 -7.22 8.68
N ILE A 281 0.53 -8.55 8.78
CA ILE A 281 -0.56 -9.32 8.19
C ILE A 281 -1.32 -10.13 9.26
N ALA A 282 -0.71 -11.13 9.87
CA ALA A 282 -1.43 -12.16 10.63
C ALA A 282 -2.15 -11.60 11.87
N GLN A 283 -1.47 -10.77 12.66
CA GLN A 283 -2.05 -10.19 13.88
C GLN A 283 -3.18 -9.21 13.56
N ARG A 284 -3.02 -8.39 12.53
CA ARG A 284 -4.03 -7.43 12.07
C ARG A 284 -5.25 -8.16 11.53
N ASN A 285 -5.05 -9.13 10.65
CA ASN A 285 -6.14 -9.94 10.11
C ASN A 285 -6.96 -10.61 11.20
N ALA A 286 -6.30 -11.20 12.20
CA ALA A 286 -6.99 -11.83 13.33
C ALA A 286 -7.82 -10.83 14.14
N ALA A 287 -7.32 -9.61 14.36
CA ALA A 287 -8.03 -8.54 15.05
C ALA A 287 -9.22 -7.98 14.26
N TRP A 288 -9.15 -7.96 12.92
CA TRP A 288 -10.21 -7.45 12.05
C TRP A 288 -11.44 -8.36 11.97
N ILE A 289 -11.28 -9.70 12.14
CA ILE A 289 -12.39 -10.65 11.99
C ILE A 289 -13.60 -10.30 12.86
N PRO A 290 -13.47 -10.07 14.18
CA PRO A 290 -14.62 -9.70 15.00
C PRO A 290 -15.26 -8.36 14.59
N VAL A 291 -14.49 -7.41 14.08
CA VAL A 291 -14.99 -6.11 13.58
C VAL A 291 -15.85 -6.33 12.33
N LEU A 292 -15.35 -7.12 11.37
CA LEU A 292 -16.08 -7.50 10.15
C LEU A 292 -17.40 -8.22 10.49
N GLU A 293 -17.35 -9.20 11.39
CA GLU A 293 -18.54 -9.96 11.79
C GLU A 293 -19.56 -9.09 12.52
N ALA A 294 -19.12 -8.22 13.43
CA ALA A 294 -20.01 -7.30 14.15
C ALA A 294 -20.69 -6.32 13.20
N ALA A 295 -19.96 -5.76 12.24
CA ALA A 295 -20.52 -4.86 11.25
C ALA A 295 -21.57 -5.58 10.37
N ALA A 296 -21.30 -6.82 9.95
CA ALA A 296 -22.20 -7.59 9.11
C ALA A 296 -23.55 -7.91 9.79
N GLN A 297 -23.63 -7.88 11.13
CA GLN A 297 -24.91 -8.04 11.85
C GLN A 297 -25.84 -6.84 11.65
N THR A 298 -25.34 -5.68 11.27
CA THR A 298 -26.12 -4.44 11.10
C THR A 298 -26.61 -4.24 9.67
N GLY A 299 -26.07 -4.99 8.70
CA GLY A 299 -26.43 -4.94 7.28
C GLY A 299 -25.26 -5.31 6.37
N PRO A 300 -25.43 -5.15 5.04
CA PRO A 300 -24.36 -5.41 4.09
C PRO A 300 -23.14 -4.52 4.33
N VAL A 301 -21.95 -5.09 4.28
CA VAL A 301 -20.68 -4.40 4.52
C VAL A 301 -19.86 -4.39 3.23
N LEU A 302 -19.22 -3.26 2.93
CA LEU A 302 -18.08 -3.21 2.03
C LEU A 302 -16.81 -3.00 2.88
N ALA A 303 -15.84 -3.91 2.78
CA ALA A 303 -14.56 -3.81 3.47
C ALA A 303 -13.44 -3.68 2.42
N ALA A 304 -12.59 -2.65 2.57
CA ALA A 304 -11.52 -2.33 1.64
C ALA A 304 -10.20 -2.19 2.42
N PHE A 305 -9.23 -3.06 2.10
CA PHE A 305 -7.93 -3.11 2.77
C PHE A 305 -6.89 -3.72 1.82
N GLY A 306 -5.59 -3.54 2.08
CA GLY A 306 -4.52 -3.98 1.20
C GLY A 306 -4.67 -5.42 0.73
N ALA A 307 -4.51 -5.66 -0.57
CA ALA A 307 -4.79 -6.96 -1.20
C ALA A 307 -4.01 -8.13 -0.58
N LEU A 308 -2.85 -7.88 0.02
CA LEU A 308 -2.05 -8.90 0.71
C LEU A 308 -2.69 -9.45 1.98
N HIS A 309 -3.71 -8.77 2.51
CA HIS A 309 -4.49 -9.28 3.66
C HIS A 309 -5.52 -10.34 3.28
N LEU A 310 -5.84 -10.52 1.99
CA LEU A 310 -6.85 -11.49 1.54
C LEU A 310 -6.38 -12.95 1.59
N PRO A 311 -5.24 -13.32 0.95
CA PRO A 311 -4.84 -14.72 0.75
C PRO A 311 -4.10 -15.33 1.95
N GLY A 312 -3.94 -16.64 1.89
CA GLY A 312 -3.09 -17.40 2.81
C GLY A 312 -3.79 -17.97 4.03
N ALA A 313 -3.04 -18.76 4.81
CA ALA A 313 -3.55 -19.43 5.99
C ALA A 313 -4.03 -18.46 7.09
N THR A 314 -3.40 -17.29 7.18
CA THR A 314 -3.71 -16.18 8.08
C THR A 314 -4.47 -15.05 7.39
N GLY A 315 -4.79 -15.19 6.09
CA GLY A 315 -5.56 -14.24 5.31
C GLY A 315 -7.01 -14.12 5.78
N VAL A 316 -7.58 -12.92 5.62
CA VAL A 316 -8.95 -12.60 6.06
C VAL A 316 -9.97 -13.60 5.48
N LEU A 317 -9.83 -13.98 4.20
CA LEU A 317 -10.75 -14.91 3.55
C LEU A 317 -10.74 -16.28 4.23
N ASN A 318 -9.55 -16.81 4.51
CA ASN A 318 -9.42 -18.11 5.16
C ASN A 318 -9.85 -18.06 6.64
N LEU A 319 -9.62 -16.95 7.33
CA LEU A 319 -10.08 -16.77 8.71
C LEU A 319 -11.61 -16.70 8.77
N LEU A 320 -12.26 -15.99 7.87
CA LEU A 320 -13.73 -15.97 7.76
C LEU A 320 -14.27 -17.35 7.39
N ALA A 321 -13.66 -18.07 6.44
CA ALA A 321 -14.06 -19.43 6.07
C ALA A 321 -14.02 -20.40 7.26
N LYS A 322 -12.96 -20.34 8.09
CA LYS A 322 -12.84 -21.12 9.34
C LYS A 322 -13.92 -20.79 10.36
N ARG A 323 -14.57 -19.65 10.27
CA ARG A 323 -15.69 -19.22 11.12
C ARG A 323 -17.06 -19.51 10.50
N GLY A 324 -17.08 -20.26 9.39
CA GLY A 324 -18.30 -20.72 8.74
C GLY A 324 -18.88 -19.77 7.70
N TRP A 325 -18.10 -18.77 7.26
CA TRP A 325 -18.48 -17.94 6.12
C TRP A 325 -18.21 -18.67 4.81
N THR A 326 -19.14 -18.61 3.88
CA THR A 326 -18.94 -19.08 2.50
C THR A 326 -18.26 -17.98 1.71
N ILE A 327 -17.09 -18.27 1.16
CA ILE A 327 -16.26 -17.34 0.41
C ILE A 327 -16.38 -17.65 -1.08
N THR A 328 -16.76 -16.64 -1.87
CA THR A 328 -16.87 -16.73 -3.34
C THR A 328 -16.23 -15.53 -4.01
N PRO A 329 -15.69 -15.66 -5.23
CA PRO A 329 -15.32 -14.49 -6.02
C PRO A 329 -16.51 -13.52 -6.12
N PHE A 330 -16.22 -12.22 -6.08
CA PHE A 330 -17.26 -11.18 -6.17
C PHE A 330 -17.85 -11.15 -7.59
N ASP A 331 -19.16 -11.19 -7.68
CA ASP A 331 -19.91 -10.96 -8.93
C ASP A 331 -20.82 -9.74 -8.75
N PRO A 332 -20.56 -8.62 -9.45
CA PRO A 332 -21.36 -7.41 -9.32
C PRO A 332 -22.84 -7.59 -9.69
N ARG A 333 -23.18 -8.63 -10.50
CA ARG A 333 -24.55 -8.95 -10.90
C ARG A 333 -25.35 -9.62 -9.78
N LEU A 334 -24.69 -10.21 -8.78
CA LEU A 334 -25.31 -10.86 -7.63
C LEU A 334 -25.53 -9.91 -6.44
N THR A 335 -25.20 -8.63 -6.59
CA THR A 335 -25.50 -7.61 -5.57
C THR A 335 -27.00 -7.29 -5.68
N PRO A 336 -27.82 -7.48 -4.63
CA PRO A 336 -29.25 -7.13 -4.69
C PRO A 336 -29.42 -5.64 -4.93
N PRO A 337 -30.46 -5.25 -5.67
CA PRO A 337 -30.77 -3.85 -5.95
C PRO A 337 -31.10 -3.05 -4.68
#